data_46061b8887e6434895bb96462c91b9dc
#
_entry.id   46061b8887e6434895bb96462c91b9dc
#
_cell.length_a   1.000
_cell.length_b   1.000
_cell.length_c   1.000
_cell.angle_alpha   90.00
_cell.angle_beta   90.00
_cell.angle_gamma   90.00
#
_symmetry.space_group_name_H-M   'P 1'
#
loop_
_entity.id
_entity.type
_entity.pdbx_description
1 polymer ?
#
loop_
_entity_poly.entity_id
_entity_poly.type
_entity_poly.pdbx_seq_one_letter_code
_entity_poly.pdbx_strand_id
1 'polypeptide(L)' 'MNEKTAKILNRYALARGSNSRDLKREWMALNAKERYLKRQSMLKELKGK' A
#
# COMPACT_ATOMS: atom_id res chain seq x y z
N MET A 1 -0.04 12.13 3.49
CA MET A 1 -0.11 11.05 2.49
C MET A 1 -0.76 11.58 1.21
N ASN A 2 -0.18 11.33 0.06
CA ASN A 2 -0.78 11.85 -1.17
C ASN A 2 -1.89 10.91 -1.68
N GLU A 3 -2.68 11.41 -2.62
CA GLU A 3 -3.82 10.67 -3.15
C GLU A 3 -3.44 9.37 -3.83
N LYS A 4 -2.33 9.38 -4.56
CA LYS A 4 -1.88 8.19 -5.28
C LYS A 4 -1.56 7.05 -4.32
N THR A 5 -0.87 7.36 -3.24
CA THR A 5 -0.53 6.38 -2.23
C THR A 5 -1.79 5.83 -1.56
N ALA A 6 -2.73 6.72 -1.23
CA ALA A 6 -3.98 6.29 -0.61
C ALA A 6 -4.77 5.35 -1.52
N LYS A 7 -4.81 5.64 -2.81
CA LYS A 7 -5.50 4.77 -3.77
C LYS A 7 -4.83 3.40 -3.87
N ILE A 8 -3.51 3.37 -3.88
CA ILE A 8 -2.77 2.11 -3.94
C ILE A 8 -3.05 1.27 -2.70
N LEU A 9 -3.04 1.90 -1.53
CA LEU A 9 -3.32 1.19 -0.29
C LEU A 9 -4.75 0.63 -0.27
N ASN A 10 -5.72 1.40 -0.74
CA ASN A 10 -7.10 0.94 -0.81
C ASN A 10 -7.26 -0.25 -1.76
N ARG A 11 -6.66 -0.16 -2.94
CA ARG A 11 -6.72 -1.26 -3.91
C ARG A 11 -6.06 -2.52 -3.37
N TYR A 12 -4.92 -2.35 -2.74
CA TYR A 12 -4.19 -3.46 -2.19
C TYR A 12 -4.98 -4.15 -1.08
N ALA A 13 -5.63 -3.35 -0.22
CA ALA A 13 -6.46 -3.87 0.83
C ALA A 13 -7.62 -4.70 0.28
N LEU A 14 -8.28 -4.19 -0.76
CA LEU A 14 -9.37 -4.90 -1.41
C LEU A 14 -8.90 -6.20 -2.05
N ALA A 15 -7.77 -6.16 -2.71
CA ALA A 15 -7.23 -7.33 -3.40
C ALA A 15 -6.85 -8.44 -2.43
N ARG A 16 -6.43 -8.09 -1.23
CA ARG A 16 -6.00 -9.07 -0.23
C ARG A 16 -7.06 -9.36 0.81
N GLY A 17 -8.20 -8.69 0.72
CA GLY A 17 -9.24 -8.83 1.72
C GLY A 17 -8.86 -8.25 3.07
N SER A 18 -7.91 -7.31 3.06
CA SER A 18 -7.43 -6.66 4.27
C SER A 18 -8.13 -5.32 4.51
N ASN A 19 -7.92 -4.78 5.70
CA ASN A 19 -8.48 -3.50 6.08
C ASN A 19 -7.52 -2.38 5.69
N SER A 20 -8.00 -1.39 4.92
CA SER A 20 -7.16 -0.28 4.49
C SER A 20 -6.65 0.55 5.67
N ARG A 21 -7.41 0.58 6.76
CA ARG A 21 -7.01 1.29 7.97
C ARG A 21 -5.73 0.68 8.56
N ASP A 22 -5.67 -0.64 8.61
CA ASP A 22 -4.48 -1.35 9.11
C ASP A 22 -3.28 -1.12 8.20
N LEU A 23 -3.50 -1.12 6.89
CA LEU A 23 -2.43 -0.86 5.92
C LEU A 23 -1.90 0.56 6.07
N LYS A 24 -2.77 1.53 6.31
CA LYS A 24 -2.34 2.91 6.54
C LYS A 24 -1.50 3.02 7.80
N ARG A 25 -1.89 2.31 8.84
CA ARG A 25 -1.14 2.29 10.10
C ARG A 25 0.26 1.73 9.87
N GLU A 26 0.37 0.60 9.18
CA GLU A 26 1.64 0.00 8.84
C GLU A 26 2.49 0.95 7.99
N TRP A 27 1.85 1.59 7.01
CA TRP A 27 2.51 2.55 6.13
C TRP A 27 3.13 3.71 6.91
N MET A 28 2.40 4.23 7.90
CA MET A 28 2.88 5.32 8.73
C MET A 28 4.08 4.93 9.59
N ALA A 29 4.20 3.65 9.91
CA ALA A 29 5.31 3.14 10.70
C ALA A 29 6.58 2.93 9.88
N LEU A 30 6.49 2.95 8.56
CA LEU A 30 7.63 2.73 7.67
C LEU A 30 8.41 4.02 7.45
N ASN A 31 9.73 3.89 7.25
CA ASN A 31 10.55 5.03 6.84
C ASN A 31 10.44 5.23 5.32
N ALA A 32 11.08 6.28 4.79
CA ALA A 32 10.97 6.62 3.37
C ALA A 32 11.41 5.48 2.45
N LYS A 33 12.50 4.84 2.79
CA LYS A 33 13.04 3.73 2.00
C LYS A 33 12.09 2.54 2.01
N GLU A 34 11.58 2.20 3.19
CA GLU A 34 10.65 1.09 3.33
C GLU A 34 9.34 1.37 2.61
N ARG A 35 8.87 2.61 2.65
CA ARG A 35 7.65 3.01 1.93
C ARG A 35 7.82 2.82 0.43
N TYR A 36 8.97 3.20 -0.08
CA TYR A 36 9.26 3.04 -1.50
C TYR A 36 9.22 1.57 -1.90
N LEU A 37 9.89 0.71 -1.16
CA LEU A 37 9.93 -0.72 -1.43
C LEU A 37 8.55 -1.34 -1.31
N LYS A 38 7.80 -0.97 -0.28
CA LYS A 38 6.45 -1.48 -0.07
C LYS A 38 5.54 -1.07 -1.22
N ARG A 39 5.62 0.18 -1.65
CA ARG A 39 4.81 0.66 -2.77
C ARG A 39 5.10 -0.11 -4.06
N GLN A 40 6.38 -0.34 -4.34
CA GLN A 40 6.76 -1.10 -5.53
C GLN A 40 6.21 -2.52 -5.49
N SER A 41 6.29 -3.14 -4.32
CA SER A 41 5.76 -4.50 -4.12
C SER A 41 4.25 -4.54 -4.33
N MET A 42 3.53 -3.57 -3.77
CA MET A 42 2.07 -3.50 -3.92
C MET A 42 1.67 -3.29 -5.38
N LEU A 43 2.35 -2.38 -6.08
CA LEU A 43 2.07 -2.12 -7.47
C LEU A 43 2.32 -3.35 -8.34
N LYS A 44 3.39 -4.07 -8.03
CA LYS A 44 3.72 -5.28 -8.76
C LYS A 44 2.65 -6.35 -8.60
N GLU A 45 2.16 -6.52 -7.38
CA GLU A 45 1.09 -7.48 -7.11
C GLU A 45 -0.21 -7.10 -7.81
N LEU A 46 -0.58 -5.82 -7.75
CA LEU A 46 -1.79 -5.34 -8.39
C LEU A 46 -1.71 -5.45 -9.90
N LYS A 47 -0.53 -5.21 -10.45
CA LYS A 47 -0.31 -5.29 -11.90
C LYS A 47 -0.26 -6.73 -12.40
N GLY A 48 0.16 -7.65 -11.56
CA GLY A 48 0.28 -9.05 -11.93
C GLY A 48 -1.05 -9.78 -12.02
N LYS A 49 -2.11 -9.12 -11.67
CA LYS A 49 -3.45 -9.64 -11.80
C LYS A 49 -4.19 -8.94 -12.91
#